data_e2c2d8e156d06d20410485812a2e524b
#
_entry.id   e2c2d8e156d06d20410485812a2e524b
#
_cell.length_a   1.000
_cell.length_b   1.000
_cell.length_c   1.000
_cell.angle_alpha   90.00
_cell.angle_beta   90.00
_cell.angle_gamma   90.00
#
_symmetry.space_group_name_H-M   'P 1'
#
loop_
_entity.id
_entity.type
_entity.pdbx_description
1 polymer ?
#
loop_
_entity_poly.entity_id
_entity_poly.type
_entity_poly.pdbx_seq_one_letter_code
_entity_poly.pdbx_strand_id
1 'polypeptide(L)'
;MALNAESIPMRWPAGPLDIARGEKTKGFTPATAEVLRNWQDPASLAVVQGTPINCLVISWASGLPADAEQQQALKPLIEKGKQAGLGFVGVIEGEANKQVAIAAAQAAGLTAVAMAGDAPAGAGIPVIPWNKASQVRSTAGSPIVGVSDGVFPGLPQGATPQGGPTNLPWVDSNGAPLLIARALAPDKTVWVGFDPPAAAKLAAEAYVLAVADPASHGARWVISLDDQLRADLTAKKQPAADTWKKLLDTVSFFEQHKELRTDQPGGRLAVMSDFAGPNWDTAEEEINLLPRLRLPFRLIARSRAAAASFAGLQAIFYIDKEAPDAALRKKLMAFASAGGILFVPSKWPNPEGPAAPAEAYLLFGMRTVGKGRLAVCKEDQPDAYDTVADIQNIMSHRNDLLRLYNAPSSNFLYETSAQGKQGVIQLLNYSRRPGGDPPLFYVKEPYKSARLVSPELASAAELKFAPQETGGAELVLPRLAVYGAIELER
;
A
#
# COMPACT_ATOMS: atom_id res chain seq x y z
N MET A 1 -7.72 -24.55 -8.64
CA MET A 1 -8.26 -23.18 -8.42
C MET A 1 -7.57 -22.24 -9.39
N ALA A 2 -8.30 -21.37 -10.10
CA ALA A 2 -7.68 -20.34 -10.93
C ALA A 2 -7.29 -19.14 -10.04
N LEU A 3 -6.14 -18.55 -10.30
CA LEU A 3 -5.70 -17.34 -9.61
C LEU A 3 -6.56 -16.15 -10.06
N ASN A 4 -7.11 -15.41 -9.11
CA ASN A 4 -7.97 -14.26 -9.36
C ASN A 4 -7.83 -13.18 -8.29
N ALA A 5 -8.62 -12.12 -8.38
CA ALA A 5 -8.65 -11.03 -7.41
C ALA A 5 -9.06 -11.47 -5.98
N GLU A 6 -9.73 -12.61 -5.83
CA GLU A 6 -10.16 -13.16 -4.53
C GLU A 6 -9.09 -14.02 -3.86
N SER A 7 -7.93 -14.22 -4.50
CA SER A 7 -6.85 -15.02 -3.94
C SER A 7 -6.19 -14.30 -2.76
N ILE A 8 -6.15 -14.97 -1.62
CA ILE A 8 -5.53 -14.47 -0.37
C ILE A 8 -4.21 -15.20 -0.19
N PRO A 9 -3.08 -14.53 -0.53
CA PRO A 9 -1.77 -15.19 -0.58
C PRO A 9 -1.09 -15.23 0.78
N MET A 10 -0.41 -16.35 1.04
CA MET A 10 0.51 -16.51 2.17
C MET A 10 1.86 -17.04 1.70
N ARG A 11 2.94 -16.39 2.11
CA ARG A 11 4.30 -16.89 1.94
C ARG A 11 4.45 -18.17 2.75
N TRP A 12 4.86 -19.25 2.07
CA TRP A 12 5.04 -20.55 2.68
C TRP A 12 6.51 -20.98 2.53
N PRO A 13 7.38 -20.51 3.42
CA PRO A 13 8.80 -20.87 3.35
C PRO A 13 8.98 -22.31 3.82
N ALA A 14 9.54 -23.14 2.95
CA ALA A 14 9.71 -24.55 3.20
C ALA A 14 10.77 -25.16 2.26
N GLY A 15 11.43 -26.20 2.72
CA GLY A 15 12.27 -27.04 1.91
C GLY A 15 13.72 -26.58 1.73
N PRO A 16 14.50 -27.32 0.93
CA PRO A 16 15.95 -27.16 0.80
C PRO A 16 16.40 -25.79 0.31
N LEU A 17 15.63 -25.17 -0.62
CA LEU A 17 16.00 -23.87 -1.18
C LEU A 17 15.90 -22.75 -0.13
N ASP A 18 14.84 -22.74 0.69
CA ASP A 18 14.68 -21.74 1.76
C ASP A 18 15.73 -21.97 2.88
N ILE A 19 16.12 -23.23 3.15
CA ILE A 19 17.23 -23.56 4.07
C ILE A 19 18.55 -23.02 3.50
N ALA A 20 18.88 -23.34 2.25
CA ALA A 20 20.12 -22.90 1.61
C ALA A 20 20.25 -21.37 1.51
N ARG A 21 19.14 -20.65 1.41
CA ARG A 21 19.11 -19.19 1.49
C ARG A 21 19.30 -18.70 2.91
N GLY A 22 18.62 -19.33 3.85
CA GLY A 22 18.71 -19.00 5.26
C GLY A 22 20.14 -19.10 5.78
N GLU A 23 20.87 -20.17 5.41
CA GLU A 23 22.27 -20.38 5.80
C GLU A 23 23.22 -19.26 5.37
N LYS A 24 22.84 -18.47 4.35
CA LYS A 24 23.60 -17.27 3.93
C LYS A 24 23.19 -16.01 4.69
N THR A 25 22.19 -16.10 5.55
CA THR A 25 21.61 -14.96 6.28
C THR A 25 22.11 -14.94 7.72
N LYS A 26 22.54 -13.77 8.21
CA LYS A 26 22.93 -13.59 9.60
C LYS A 26 21.75 -13.89 10.52
N GLY A 27 21.97 -14.76 11.51
CA GLY A 27 20.94 -15.12 12.49
C GLY A 27 20.15 -16.40 12.15
N PHE A 28 20.42 -17.03 11.02
CA PHE A 28 19.85 -18.34 10.72
C PHE A 28 20.39 -19.40 11.68
N THR A 29 19.52 -20.24 12.22
CA THR A 29 19.85 -21.23 13.24
C THR A 29 19.38 -22.63 12.85
N PRO A 30 19.93 -23.71 13.47
CA PRO A 30 19.40 -25.05 13.29
C PRO A 30 17.89 -25.15 13.62
N ALA A 31 17.41 -24.39 14.60
CA ALA A 31 15.99 -24.35 14.95
C ALA A 31 15.14 -23.72 13.82
N THR A 32 15.62 -22.67 13.17
CA THR A 32 14.97 -22.11 11.97
C THR A 32 14.92 -23.12 10.82
N ALA A 33 16.02 -23.85 10.60
CA ALA A 33 16.05 -24.89 9.59
C ALA A 33 15.04 -26.02 9.88
N GLU A 34 14.86 -26.38 11.16
CA GLU A 34 13.85 -27.36 11.57
C GLU A 34 12.44 -26.88 11.30
N VAL A 35 12.13 -25.60 11.58
CA VAL A 35 10.82 -24.99 11.23
C VAL A 35 10.54 -25.12 9.74
N LEU A 36 11.53 -24.83 8.87
CA LEU A 36 11.37 -24.96 7.42
C LEU A 36 11.13 -26.41 6.97
N ARG A 37 11.78 -27.38 7.61
CA ARG A 37 11.53 -28.82 7.35
C ARG A 37 10.11 -29.21 7.81
N ASN A 38 9.68 -28.75 8.97
CA ASN A 38 8.33 -29.03 9.50
C ASN A 38 7.26 -28.42 8.58
N TRP A 39 7.51 -27.24 7.99
CA TRP A 39 6.58 -26.60 7.07
C TRP A 39 6.59 -27.22 5.66
N GLN A 40 7.60 -28.01 5.33
CA GLN A 40 7.62 -28.86 4.13
C GLN A 40 6.67 -30.06 4.25
N ASP A 41 6.41 -30.55 5.47
CA ASP A 41 5.49 -31.67 5.69
C ASP A 41 4.05 -31.27 5.33
N PRO A 42 3.32 -32.03 4.50
CA PRO A 42 1.92 -31.76 4.20
C PRO A 42 0.99 -31.61 5.40
N ALA A 43 1.32 -32.17 6.56
CA ALA A 43 0.57 -32.01 7.80
C ALA A 43 0.54 -30.54 8.28
N SER A 44 1.56 -29.75 7.94
CA SER A 44 1.63 -28.31 8.25
C SER A 44 0.50 -27.50 7.65
N LEU A 45 -0.12 -27.96 6.55
CA LEU A 45 -1.28 -27.30 5.93
C LEU A 45 -2.48 -27.16 6.87
N ALA A 46 -2.51 -27.89 8.00
CA ALA A 46 -3.50 -27.71 9.05
C ALA A 46 -3.54 -26.26 9.58
N VAL A 47 -2.43 -25.50 9.51
CA VAL A 47 -2.37 -24.09 9.92
C VAL A 47 -3.30 -23.20 9.11
N VAL A 48 -3.50 -23.49 7.82
CA VAL A 48 -4.36 -22.70 6.92
C VAL A 48 -5.71 -23.35 6.65
N GLN A 49 -5.95 -24.54 7.15
CA GLN A 49 -7.23 -25.22 6.94
C GLN A 49 -8.38 -24.49 7.64
N GLY A 50 -9.46 -24.22 6.91
CA GLY A 50 -10.62 -23.48 7.42
C GLY A 50 -10.41 -21.99 7.61
N THR A 51 -9.27 -21.44 7.13
CA THR A 51 -8.97 -20.01 7.11
C THR A 51 -9.35 -19.39 5.75
N PRO A 52 -9.38 -18.05 5.63
CA PRO A 52 -9.59 -17.39 4.35
C PRO A 52 -8.41 -17.54 3.38
N ILE A 53 -7.23 -17.99 3.84
CA ILE A 53 -6.06 -18.18 2.99
C ILE A 53 -6.32 -19.31 2.00
N ASN A 54 -6.16 -19.02 0.72
CA ASN A 54 -6.45 -19.97 -0.35
C ASN A 54 -5.34 -20.08 -1.40
N CYS A 55 -4.21 -19.38 -1.20
CA CYS A 55 -3.08 -19.38 -2.10
C CYS A 55 -1.75 -19.38 -1.31
N LEU A 56 -0.88 -20.36 -1.60
CA LEU A 56 0.44 -20.43 -0.98
C LEU A 56 1.52 -19.99 -1.97
N VAL A 57 2.38 -19.08 -1.55
CA VAL A 57 3.51 -18.55 -2.30
C VAL A 57 4.78 -19.24 -1.81
N ILE A 58 5.36 -20.10 -2.64
CA ILE A 58 6.50 -20.96 -2.31
C ILE A 58 7.76 -20.57 -3.09
N SER A 59 8.95 -20.74 -2.53
CA SER A 59 10.20 -20.68 -3.29
C SER A 59 10.25 -21.83 -4.29
N TRP A 60 10.51 -21.51 -5.58
CA TRP A 60 10.47 -22.52 -6.64
C TRP A 60 11.81 -22.72 -7.36
N ALA A 61 12.46 -21.63 -7.75
CA ALA A 61 13.77 -21.66 -8.38
C ALA A 61 14.53 -20.34 -8.15
N SER A 62 15.87 -20.42 -8.03
CA SER A 62 16.75 -19.27 -7.86
C SER A 62 18.08 -19.38 -8.60
N GLY A 63 18.29 -20.45 -9.38
CA GLY A 63 19.57 -20.76 -10.02
C GLY A 63 20.57 -21.41 -9.06
N LEU A 64 20.15 -21.90 -7.90
CA LEU A 64 20.97 -22.63 -6.95
C LEU A 64 20.91 -24.14 -7.20
N PRO A 65 21.94 -24.91 -6.83
CA PRO A 65 21.91 -26.38 -6.90
C PRO A 65 20.72 -27.00 -6.18
N ALA A 66 20.16 -26.32 -5.16
CA ALA A 66 19.01 -26.78 -4.39
C ALA A 66 17.67 -26.69 -5.14
N ASP A 67 17.60 -26.07 -6.31
CA ASP A 67 16.33 -25.87 -7.03
C ASP A 67 15.63 -27.19 -7.38
N ALA A 68 16.37 -28.19 -7.89
CA ALA A 68 15.79 -29.48 -8.25
C ALA A 68 15.34 -30.27 -7.02
N GLU A 69 16.10 -30.23 -5.94
CA GLU A 69 15.76 -30.88 -4.67
C GLU A 69 14.49 -30.18 -4.05
N GLN A 70 14.41 -28.86 -4.09
CA GLN A 70 13.25 -28.08 -3.67
C GLN A 70 11.99 -28.52 -4.40
N GLN A 71 12.05 -28.57 -5.73
CA GLN A 71 10.91 -28.95 -6.56
C GLN A 71 10.42 -30.37 -6.26
N GLN A 72 11.36 -31.31 -6.01
CA GLN A 72 11.00 -32.65 -5.61
C GLN A 72 10.42 -32.72 -4.19
N ALA A 73 11.03 -32.01 -3.25
CA ALA A 73 10.66 -32.02 -1.85
C ALA A 73 9.27 -31.42 -1.59
N LEU A 74 8.84 -30.46 -2.40
CA LEU A 74 7.53 -29.82 -2.27
C LEU A 74 6.38 -30.54 -2.96
N LYS A 75 6.62 -31.58 -3.78
CA LYS A 75 5.54 -32.31 -4.47
C LYS A 75 4.44 -32.81 -3.55
N PRO A 76 4.73 -33.50 -2.41
CA PRO A 76 3.68 -33.98 -1.51
C PRO A 76 2.85 -32.86 -0.90
N LEU A 77 3.50 -31.72 -0.56
CA LEU A 77 2.82 -30.52 -0.04
C LEU A 77 1.87 -29.94 -1.08
N ILE A 78 2.32 -29.78 -2.32
CA ILE A 78 1.53 -29.25 -3.43
C ILE A 78 0.33 -30.17 -3.72
N GLU A 79 0.54 -31.48 -3.83
CA GLU A 79 -0.53 -32.44 -4.07
C GLU A 79 -1.60 -32.40 -2.99
N LYS A 80 -1.18 -32.43 -1.71
CA LYS A 80 -2.11 -32.36 -0.57
C LYS A 80 -2.85 -31.03 -0.51
N GLY A 81 -2.15 -29.91 -0.73
CA GLY A 81 -2.76 -28.59 -0.74
C GLY A 81 -3.78 -28.42 -1.88
N LYS A 82 -3.49 -28.93 -3.06
CA LYS A 82 -4.45 -28.93 -4.19
C LYS A 82 -5.72 -29.75 -3.88
N GLN A 83 -5.57 -30.90 -3.21
CA GLN A 83 -6.71 -31.70 -2.73
C GLN A 83 -7.55 -30.90 -1.71
N ALA A 84 -6.92 -30.02 -0.93
CA ALA A 84 -7.58 -29.11 0.02
C ALA A 84 -8.11 -27.82 -0.64
N GLY A 85 -8.00 -27.66 -1.96
CA GLY A 85 -8.49 -26.47 -2.69
C GLY A 85 -7.52 -25.28 -2.70
N LEU A 86 -6.26 -25.45 -2.25
CA LEU A 86 -5.26 -24.38 -2.25
C LEU A 86 -4.62 -24.19 -3.64
N GLY A 87 -4.42 -22.94 -4.03
CA GLY A 87 -3.56 -22.57 -5.14
C GLY A 87 -2.09 -22.47 -4.70
N PHE A 88 -1.16 -22.65 -5.66
CA PHE A 88 0.27 -22.50 -5.41
C PHE A 88 0.91 -21.58 -6.44
N VAL A 89 1.66 -20.59 -5.94
CA VAL A 89 2.46 -19.68 -6.77
C VAL A 89 3.93 -19.93 -6.49
N GLY A 90 4.68 -20.35 -7.52
CA GLY A 90 6.11 -20.56 -7.44
C GLY A 90 6.90 -19.28 -7.69
N VAL A 91 7.72 -18.83 -6.75
CA VAL A 91 8.61 -17.68 -6.93
C VAL A 91 9.87 -18.10 -7.67
N ILE A 92 10.13 -17.46 -8.81
CA ILE A 92 11.34 -17.64 -9.62
C ILE A 92 12.16 -16.35 -9.50
N GLU A 93 13.38 -16.46 -9.00
CA GLU A 93 14.26 -15.32 -8.75
C GLU A 93 15.73 -15.63 -9.03
N GLY A 94 16.62 -14.66 -8.83
CA GLY A 94 18.06 -14.82 -9.05
C GLY A 94 18.40 -15.18 -10.49
N GLU A 95 19.38 -16.08 -10.65
CA GLU A 95 19.90 -16.53 -11.95
C GLU A 95 19.17 -17.78 -12.50
N ALA A 96 17.96 -18.07 -12.00
CA ALA A 96 17.19 -19.22 -12.47
C ALA A 96 16.87 -19.11 -13.97
N ASN A 97 17.01 -20.24 -14.68
CA ASN A 97 16.51 -20.30 -16.06
C ASN A 97 14.98 -20.28 -16.04
N LYS A 98 14.42 -19.14 -16.40
CA LYS A 98 12.99 -18.85 -16.31
C LYS A 98 12.14 -19.87 -17.07
N GLN A 99 12.53 -20.24 -18.32
CA GLN A 99 11.77 -21.19 -19.12
C GLN A 99 11.76 -22.60 -18.48
N VAL A 100 12.90 -23.08 -18.01
CA VAL A 100 13.01 -24.37 -17.32
C VAL A 100 12.18 -24.37 -16.03
N ALA A 101 12.31 -23.32 -15.22
CA ALA A 101 11.56 -23.18 -13.97
C ALA A 101 10.05 -23.12 -14.17
N ILE A 102 9.57 -22.41 -15.21
CA ILE A 102 8.15 -22.33 -15.58
C ILE A 102 7.65 -23.71 -16.05
N ALA A 103 8.39 -24.42 -16.90
CA ALA A 103 8.02 -25.75 -17.36
C ALA A 103 7.92 -26.75 -16.19
N ALA A 104 8.86 -26.67 -15.25
CA ALA A 104 8.82 -27.49 -14.02
C ALA A 104 7.62 -27.13 -13.14
N ALA A 105 7.27 -25.84 -13.00
CA ALA A 105 6.11 -25.38 -12.26
C ALA A 105 4.79 -25.87 -12.87
N GLN A 106 4.69 -25.81 -14.19
CA GLN A 106 3.55 -26.35 -14.94
C GLN A 106 3.41 -27.87 -14.74
N ALA A 107 4.51 -28.61 -14.86
CA ALA A 107 4.53 -30.06 -14.66
C ALA A 107 4.15 -30.46 -13.22
N ALA A 108 4.54 -29.66 -12.22
CA ALA A 108 4.13 -29.86 -10.82
C ALA A 108 2.68 -29.41 -10.56
N GLY A 109 2.03 -28.78 -11.54
CA GLY A 109 0.66 -28.31 -11.45
C GLY A 109 0.50 -27.10 -10.53
N LEU A 110 1.47 -26.19 -10.48
CA LEU A 110 1.32 -24.91 -9.82
C LEU A 110 0.24 -24.08 -10.53
N THR A 111 -0.40 -23.18 -9.79
CA THR A 111 -1.44 -22.31 -10.31
C THR A 111 -0.87 -21.15 -11.14
N ALA A 112 0.29 -20.64 -10.72
CA ALA A 112 1.03 -19.56 -11.37
C ALA A 112 2.50 -19.56 -10.92
N VAL A 113 3.29 -18.71 -11.58
CA VAL A 113 4.63 -18.33 -11.09
C VAL A 113 4.70 -16.83 -10.88
N ALA A 114 5.54 -16.40 -9.95
CA ALA A 114 5.86 -14.98 -9.72
C ALA A 114 7.34 -14.74 -10.06
N MET A 115 7.65 -13.71 -10.84
CA MET A 115 9.02 -13.43 -11.25
C MET A 115 9.20 -11.98 -11.69
N ALA A 116 10.42 -11.48 -11.60
CA ALA A 116 10.76 -10.15 -12.08
C ALA A 116 10.70 -10.07 -13.62
N GLY A 117 10.19 -8.93 -14.12
CA GLY A 117 10.05 -8.65 -15.55
C GLY A 117 8.82 -9.29 -16.19
N ASP A 118 8.81 -9.29 -17.52
CA ASP A 118 7.69 -9.77 -18.31
C ASP A 118 7.67 -11.30 -18.42
N ALA A 119 6.48 -11.82 -18.69
CA ALA A 119 6.29 -13.25 -18.95
C ALA A 119 7.02 -13.66 -20.25
N PRO A 120 7.81 -14.75 -20.24
CA PRO A 120 8.36 -15.30 -21.47
C PRO A 120 7.24 -15.73 -22.43
N ALA A 121 7.46 -15.60 -23.74
CA ALA A 121 6.53 -16.09 -24.73
C ALA A 121 6.27 -17.60 -24.54
N GLY A 122 5.00 -18.00 -24.58
CA GLY A 122 4.60 -19.41 -24.47
C GLY A 122 4.72 -19.99 -23.04
N ALA A 123 4.62 -19.17 -22.02
CA ALA A 123 4.78 -19.59 -20.61
C ALA A 123 3.86 -20.75 -20.17
N GLY A 124 2.73 -21.03 -20.83
CA GLY A 124 1.84 -22.15 -20.54
C GLY A 124 1.12 -22.14 -19.18
N ILE A 125 1.50 -21.22 -18.29
CA ILE A 125 0.97 -21.01 -16.92
C ILE A 125 0.97 -19.50 -16.65
N PRO A 126 0.01 -18.96 -15.89
CA PRO A 126 -0.02 -17.55 -15.53
C PRO A 126 1.28 -17.09 -14.86
N VAL A 127 1.77 -15.92 -15.27
CA VAL A 127 2.96 -15.28 -14.68
C VAL A 127 2.54 -13.99 -14.00
N ILE A 128 2.84 -13.86 -12.72
CA ILE A 128 2.66 -12.64 -11.94
C ILE A 128 3.95 -11.82 -12.08
N PRO A 129 3.90 -10.61 -12.68
CA PRO A 129 5.03 -9.69 -12.62
C PRO A 129 5.32 -9.32 -11.17
N TRP A 130 6.49 -9.69 -10.66
CA TRP A 130 6.90 -9.51 -9.27
C TRP A 130 8.10 -8.55 -9.23
N ASN A 131 7.81 -7.27 -9.25
CA ASN A 131 8.80 -6.22 -9.46
C ASN A 131 8.94 -5.32 -8.22
N LYS A 132 10.04 -4.56 -8.15
CA LYS A 132 10.11 -3.43 -7.24
C LYS A 132 8.99 -2.43 -7.56
N ALA A 133 8.51 -1.70 -6.56
CA ALA A 133 7.44 -0.73 -6.71
C ALA A 133 7.73 0.29 -7.85
N SER A 134 8.96 0.78 -7.93
CA SER A 134 9.43 1.69 -8.99
C SER A 134 9.37 1.12 -10.42
N GLN A 135 9.20 -0.19 -10.54
CA GLN A 135 9.19 -0.93 -11.81
C GLN A 135 7.80 -1.49 -12.15
N VAL A 136 6.80 -1.27 -11.31
CA VAL A 136 5.43 -1.73 -11.59
C VAL A 136 4.90 -1.08 -12.85
N ARG A 137 4.36 -1.91 -13.73
CA ARG A 137 3.69 -1.48 -14.98
C ARG A 137 2.45 -2.34 -15.20
N SER A 138 1.46 -1.80 -15.87
CA SER A 138 0.32 -2.60 -16.31
C SER A 138 0.76 -3.54 -17.44
N THR A 139 0.85 -4.82 -17.15
CA THR A 139 1.21 -5.86 -18.12
C THR A 139 -0.01 -6.65 -18.55
N ALA A 140 -0.04 -7.09 -19.81
CA ALA A 140 -1.10 -7.98 -20.31
C ALA A 140 -0.95 -9.38 -19.67
N GLY A 141 -2.06 -10.08 -19.51
CA GLY A 141 -2.10 -11.51 -19.21
C GLY A 141 -2.20 -11.91 -17.73
N SER A 142 -1.81 -11.08 -16.77
CA SER A 142 -2.02 -11.39 -15.34
C SER A 142 -3.09 -10.48 -14.72
N PRO A 143 -4.04 -11.01 -13.94
CA PRO A 143 -4.97 -10.18 -13.15
C PRO A 143 -4.29 -9.55 -11.92
N ILE A 144 -3.06 -9.97 -11.61
CA ILE A 144 -2.31 -9.56 -10.42
C ILE A 144 -0.97 -8.97 -10.85
N VAL A 145 -0.55 -7.92 -10.16
CA VAL A 145 0.81 -7.39 -10.18
C VAL A 145 1.39 -7.43 -8.78
N GLY A 146 2.67 -7.78 -8.66
CA GLY A 146 3.37 -7.89 -7.38
C GLY A 146 4.36 -6.75 -7.16
N VAL A 147 4.39 -6.25 -5.93
CA VAL A 147 5.42 -5.36 -5.38
C VAL A 147 6.30 -6.19 -4.48
N SER A 148 7.59 -6.31 -4.81
CA SER A 148 8.53 -7.24 -4.16
C SER A 148 9.33 -6.61 -3.01
N ASP A 149 9.34 -5.31 -2.89
CA ASP A 149 10.14 -4.51 -1.97
C ASP A 149 9.29 -3.73 -0.96
N GLY A 150 8.15 -4.31 -0.58
CA GLY A 150 7.34 -3.76 0.50
C GLY A 150 8.09 -3.74 1.84
N VAL A 151 7.65 -2.86 2.74
CA VAL A 151 8.22 -2.71 4.08
C VAL A 151 7.26 -3.23 5.13
N PHE A 152 7.79 -3.75 6.26
CA PHE A 152 6.94 -4.11 7.39
C PHE A 152 6.47 -2.80 8.06
N PRO A 153 5.15 -2.47 8.01
CA PRO A 153 4.69 -1.13 8.35
C PRO A 153 4.88 -0.77 9.83
N GLY A 154 5.24 0.47 10.09
CA GLY A 154 5.46 1.00 11.43
C GLY A 154 6.72 0.48 12.14
N LEU A 155 7.62 -0.18 11.42
CA LEU A 155 8.93 -0.60 11.91
C LEU A 155 10.00 0.02 11.03
N PRO A 156 10.82 0.97 11.56
CA PRO A 156 11.92 1.56 10.80
C PRO A 156 12.85 0.48 10.25
N GLN A 157 13.26 0.59 9.01
CA GLN A 157 14.21 -0.33 8.41
C GLN A 157 15.55 -0.25 9.14
N GLY A 158 16.11 -1.40 9.51
CA GLY A 158 17.39 -1.49 10.22
C GLY A 158 17.34 -1.14 11.71
N ALA A 159 16.20 -0.77 12.27
CA ALA A 159 16.03 -0.55 13.69
C ALA A 159 15.76 -1.86 14.44
N THR A 160 15.97 -1.81 15.77
CA THR A 160 15.55 -2.91 16.63
C THR A 160 14.03 -3.09 16.54
N PRO A 161 13.49 -4.34 16.64
CA PRO A 161 12.07 -4.64 16.49
C PRO A 161 11.10 -3.89 17.43
N GLN A 162 11.61 -3.15 18.37
CA GLN A 162 10.85 -2.34 19.33
C GLN A 162 10.63 -0.89 18.89
N GLY A 163 11.26 -0.45 17.78
CA GLY A 163 11.04 0.87 17.20
C GLY A 163 9.61 0.96 16.68
N GLY A 164 8.92 2.01 17.05
CA GLY A 164 7.64 2.41 16.45
C GLY A 164 7.82 3.74 15.73
N PRO A 165 6.79 4.21 15.00
CA PRO A 165 6.84 5.53 14.40
C PRO A 165 7.05 6.57 15.51
N THR A 166 8.01 7.44 15.28
CA THR A 166 8.26 8.61 16.11
C THR A 166 7.27 9.71 15.73
N ASN A 167 7.28 10.85 16.42
CA ASN A 167 6.54 12.04 15.98
C ASN A 167 7.18 12.73 14.76
N LEU A 168 8.13 12.09 14.12
CA LEU A 168 8.74 12.56 12.89
C LEU A 168 7.71 12.49 11.72
N PRO A 169 7.87 13.31 10.69
CA PRO A 169 6.94 13.33 9.57
C PRO A 169 6.90 12.00 8.81
N TRP A 170 8.04 11.34 8.64
CA TRP A 170 8.11 10.07 7.90
C TRP A 170 7.53 8.88 8.69
N VAL A 171 6.80 8.03 7.99
CA VAL A 171 6.31 6.75 8.52
C VAL A 171 6.61 5.65 7.50
N ASP A 172 7.30 4.60 7.94
CA ASP A 172 7.50 3.41 7.11
C ASP A 172 6.16 2.72 6.87
N SER A 173 5.68 2.80 5.65
CA SER A 173 4.40 2.24 5.20
C SER A 173 4.48 1.83 3.73
N ASN A 174 3.54 1.01 3.29
CA ASN A 174 3.43 0.66 1.88
C ASN A 174 2.49 1.61 1.11
N GLY A 175 1.98 2.66 1.75
CA GLY A 175 0.94 3.51 1.19
C GLY A 175 1.32 4.16 -0.14
N ALA A 176 2.42 4.91 -0.18
CA ALA A 176 2.86 5.59 -1.41
C ALA A 176 3.12 4.61 -2.56
N PRO A 177 3.97 3.55 -2.42
CA PRO A 177 4.21 2.61 -3.50
C PRO A 177 2.96 1.87 -3.98
N LEU A 178 2.03 1.53 -3.09
CA LEU A 178 0.79 0.85 -3.47
C LEU A 178 -0.19 1.76 -4.20
N LEU A 179 -0.35 3.00 -3.76
CA LEU A 179 -1.17 3.99 -4.48
C LEU A 179 -0.62 4.27 -5.87
N ILE A 180 0.70 4.36 -6.03
CA ILE A 180 1.37 4.50 -7.33
C ILE A 180 1.13 3.25 -8.19
N ALA A 181 1.33 2.06 -7.66
CA ALA A 181 1.10 0.81 -8.38
C ALA A 181 -0.35 0.72 -8.91
N ARG A 182 -1.34 1.12 -8.09
CA ARG A 182 -2.75 1.19 -8.51
C ARG A 182 -3.00 2.27 -9.58
N ALA A 183 -2.37 3.44 -9.47
CA ALA A 183 -2.50 4.48 -10.49
C ALA A 183 -1.94 4.04 -11.85
N LEU A 184 -0.87 3.24 -11.85
CA LEU A 184 -0.24 2.69 -13.05
C LEU A 184 -0.99 1.46 -13.60
N ALA A 185 -1.58 0.63 -12.74
CA ALA A 185 -2.27 -0.63 -13.09
C ALA A 185 -3.63 -0.76 -12.39
N PRO A 186 -4.60 0.16 -12.64
CA PRO A 186 -5.86 0.23 -11.88
C PRO A 186 -6.82 -0.94 -12.14
N ASP A 187 -6.59 -1.70 -13.21
CA ASP A 187 -7.35 -2.91 -13.58
C ASP A 187 -6.79 -4.19 -12.94
N LYS A 188 -5.72 -4.08 -12.14
CA LYS A 188 -5.03 -5.20 -11.52
C LYS A 188 -5.22 -5.24 -10.02
N THR A 189 -5.22 -6.44 -9.46
CA THR A 189 -5.02 -6.63 -8.02
C THR A 189 -3.55 -6.48 -7.69
N VAL A 190 -3.21 -5.64 -6.72
CA VAL A 190 -1.83 -5.47 -6.26
C VAL A 190 -1.56 -6.41 -5.09
N TRP A 191 -0.53 -7.23 -5.21
CA TRP A 191 0.04 -7.98 -4.08
C TRP A 191 1.33 -7.31 -3.65
N VAL A 192 1.58 -7.23 -2.34
CA VAL A 192 2.83 -6.72 -1.81
C VAL A 192 3.50 -7.77 -0.93
N GLY A 193 4.78 -8.02 -1.19
CA GLY A 193 5.62 -8.93 -0.43
C GLY A 193 6.53 -8.15 0.51
N PHE A 194 6.49 -8.49 1.78
CA PHE A 194 7.46 -8.10 2.80
C PHE A 194 7.42 -9.11 3.94
N ASP A 195 8.58 -9.31 4.54
CA ASP A 195 8.74 -10.24 5.64
C ASP A 195 8.89 -9.52 6.97
N PRO A 196 8.50 -10.16 8.09
CA PRO A 196 8.87 -9.69 9.41
C PRO A 196 10.39 -9.50 9.52
N PRO A 197 10.87 -8.48 10.24
CA PRO A 197 12.30 -8.31 10.46
C PRO A 197 12.93 -9.53 11.10
N ALA A 198 14.13 -9.90 10.67
CA ALA A 198 14.86 -11.06 11.20
C ALA A 198 14.98 -10.98 12.73
N ALA A 199 14.77 -12.11 13.41
CA ALA A 199 14.79 -12.23 14.87
C ALA A 199 13.74 -11.34 15.61
N ALA A 200 12.76 -10.76 14.93
CA ALA A 200 11.68 -10.01 15.55
C ALA A 200 10.74 -10.94 16.34
N LYS A 201 10.34 -10.49 17.53
CA LYS A 201 9.18 -11.01 18.24
C LYS A 201 8.06 -10.00 18.12
N LEU A 202 7.15 -10.25 17.21
CA LEU A 202 6.09 -9.32 16.90
C LEU A 202 4.86 -9.54 17.77
N ALA A 203 4.28 -8.45 18.27
CA ALA A 203 2.97 -8.48 18.90
C ALA A 203 1.88 -8.67 17.83
N ALA A 204 0.71 -9.15 18.24
CA ALA A 204 -0.42 -9.37 17.33
C ALA A 204 -0.82 -8.09 16.57
N GLU A 205 -0.73 -6.92 17.19
CA GLU A 205 -1.02 -5.61 16.58
C GLU A 205 -0.09 -5.28 15.41
N ALA A 206 1.13 -5.81 15.40
CA ALA A 206 2.03 -5.65 14.26
C ALA A 206 1.53 -6.42 13.02
N TYR A 207 0.99 -7.61 13.21
CA TYR A 207 0.36 -8.39 12.15
C TYR A 207 -0.97 -7.77 11.68
N VAL A 208 -1.76 -7.24 12.62
CA VAL A 208 -2.98 -6.48 12.27
C VAL A 208 -2.62 -5.30 11.36
N LEU A 209 -1.58 -4.54 11.69
CA LEU A 209 -1.11 -3.43 10.86
C LEU A 209 -0.56 -3.91 9.51
N ALA A 210 0.17 -5.03 9.49
CA ALA A 210 0.70 -5.60 8.26
C ALA A 210 -0.41 -6.03 7.27
N VAL A 211 -1.57 -6.41 7.77
CA VAL A 211 -2.77 -6.66 6.94
C VAL A 211 -3.47 -5.35 6.58
N ALA A 212 -3.68 -4.46 7.56
CA ALA A 212 -4.50 -3.26 7.40
C ALA A 212 -3.84 -2.22 6.47
N ASP A 213 -2.52 -2.04 6.54
CA ASP A 213 -1.80 -1.06 5.72
C ASP A 213 -1.98 -1.34 4.21
N PRO A 214 -1.65 -2.50 3.65
CA PRO A 214 -1.92 -2.77 2.26
C PRO A 214 -3.41 -2.78 1.90
N ALA A 215 -4.25 -3.35 2.76
CA ALA A 215 -5.67 -3.48 2.48
C ALA A 215 -6.37 -2.11 2.34
N SER A 216 -6.08 -1.16 3.21
CA SER A 216 -6.61 0.20 3.14
C SER A 216 -6.13 0.95 1.88
N HIS A 217 -4.92 0.64 1.38
CA HIS A 217 -4.37 1.19 0.15
C HIS A 217 -4.77 0.39 -1.10
N GLY A 218 -5.64 -0.61 -0.96
CA GLY A 218 -6.18 -1.36 -2.08
C GLY A 218 -5.31 -2.48 -2.61
N ALA A 219 -4.45 -3.00 -1.78
CA ALA A 219 -3.59 -4.12 -2.10
C ALA A 219 -3.80 -5.29 -1.12
N ARG A 220 -3.10 -6.39 -1.36
CA ARG A 220 -3.06 -7.55 -0.45
C ARG A 220 -1.64 -7.81 -0.04
N TRP A 221 -1.41 -7.95 1.25
CA TRP A 221 -0.15 -8.48 1.74
C TRP A 221 -0.04 -9.96 1.40
N VAL A 222 1.12 -10.39 0.88
CA VAL A 222 1.49 -11.80 0.88
C VAL A 222 1.89 -12.16 2.30
N ILE A 223 0.94 -12.67 3.07
CA ILE A 223 1.06 -12.88 4.52
C ILE A 223 2.35 -13.65 4.82
N SER A 224 3.23 -13.09 5.63
CA SER A 224 4.48 -13.69 6.04
C SER A 224 4.60 -13.69 7.57
N LEU A 225 5.01 -14.80 8.14
CA LEU A 225 5.15 -14.97 9.59
C LEU A 225 6.62 -15.05 9.98
N ASP A 226 6.97 -14.50 11.15
CA ASP A 226 8.29 -14.68 11.73
C ASP A 226 8.54 -16.14 12.15
N ASP A 227 9.82 -16.50 12.29
CA ASP A 227 10.23 -17.88 12.59
C ASP A 227 9.68 -18.38 13.92
N GLN A 228 9.60 -17.49 14.93
CA GLN A 228 9.11 -17.88 16.25
C GLN A 228 7.60 -18.15 16.20
N LEU A 229 6.83 -17.32 15.51
CA LEU A 229 5.39 -17.55 15.38
C LEU A 229 5.12 -18.84 14.61
N ARG A 230 5.88 -19.14 13.54
CA ARG A 230 5.76 -20.40 12.80
C ARG A 230 6.08 -21.62 13.68
N ALA A 231 7.17 -21.56 14.45
CA ALA A 231 7.54 -22.61 15.38
C ALA A 231 6.47 -22.84 16.44
N ASP A 232 5.94 -21.77 17.02
CA ASP A 232 4.96 -21.83 18.08
C ASP A 232 3.57 -22.30 17.60
N LEU A 233 3.19 -21.96 16.36
CA LEU A 233 1.99 -22.53 15.71
C LEU A 233 2.13 -24.03 15.46
N THR A 234 3.30 -24.48 14.98
CA THR A 234 3.59 -25.91 14.82
C THR A 234 3.53 -26.64 16.17
N ALA A 235 4.02 -26.01 17.22
CA ALA A 235 3.97 -26.56 18.59
C ALA A 235 2.60 -26.37 19.28
N LYS A 236 1.61 -25.78 18.57
CA LYS A 236 0.23 -25.53 19.07
C LYS A 236 0.19 -24.72 20.36
N LYS A 237 1.08 -23.74 20.52
CA LYS A 237 1.09 -22.84 21.68
C LYS A 237 -0.06 -21.84 21.61
N GLN A 238 -0.79 -21.68 22.73
CA GLN A 238 -1.98 -20.81 22.78
C GLN A 238 -1.68 -19.34 22.40
N PRO A 239 -0.61 -18.66 22.87
CA PRO A 239 -0.34 -17.28 22.47
C PRO A 239 -0.10 -17.11 20.95
N ALA A 240 0.46 -18.12 20.30
CA ALA A 240 0.63 -18.12 18.85
C ALA A 240 -0.72 -18.31 18.14
N ALA A 241 -1.56 -19.20 18.64
CA ALA A 241 -2.91 -19.39 18.12
C ALA A 241 -3.76 -18.11 18.26
N ASP A 242 -3.65 -17.38 19.36
CA ASP A 242 -4.35 -16.12 19.58
C ASP A 242 -3.86 -15.02 18.61
N THR A 243 -2.55 -14.92 18.41
CA THR A 243 -1.95 -13.99 17.41
C THR A 243 -2.42 -14.35 16.00
N TRP A 244 -2.36 -15.62 15.64
CA TRP A 244 -2.82 -16.12 14.36
C TRP A 244 -4.31 -15.83 14.12
N LYS A 245 -5.14 -16.10 15.13
CA LYS A 245 -6.57 -15.79 15.06
C LYS A 245 -6.81 -14.31 14.79
N LYS A 246 -6.13 -13.42 15.52
CA LYS A 246 -6.28 -11.97 15.36
C LYS A 246 -5.87 -11.48 13.96
N LEU A 247 -4.81 -12.05 13.38
CA LEU A 247 -4.42 -11.81 12.00
C LEU A 247 -5.53 -12.24 11.03
N LEU A 248 -6.05 -13.49 11.19
CA LEU A 248 -7.09 -14.02 10.31
C LEU A 248 -8.42 -13.28 10.44
N ASP A 249 -8.79 -12.85 11.65
CA ASP A 249 -9.97 -12.02 11.87
C ASP A 249 -9.83 -10.68 11.12
N THR A 250 -8.64 -10.11 11.10
CA THR A 250 -8.35 -8.88 10.33
C THR A 250 -8.45 -9.11 8.83
N VAL A 251 -7.89 -10.20 8.32
CA VAL A 251 -8.05 -10.57 6.90
C VAL A 251 -9.53 -10.74 6.55
N SER A 252 -10.27 -11.48 7.39
CA SER A 252 -11.70 -11.72 7.21
C SER A 252 -12.51 -10.43 7.23
N PHE A 253 -12.14 -9.47 8.10
CA PHE A 253 -12.76 -8.16 8.16
C PHE A 253 -12.67 -7.43 6.80
N PHE A 254 -11.48 -7.34 6.20
CA PHE A 254 -11.32 -6.67 4.90
C PHE A 254 -12.00 -7.41 3.75
N GLU A 255 -12.12 -8.73 3.83
CA GLU A 255 -12.89 -9.50 2.83
C GLU A 255 -14.41 -9.30 2.96
N GLN A 256 -14.92 -9.08 4.16
CA GLN A 256 -16.33 -8.80 4.43
C GLN A 256 -16.71 -7.35 4.17
N HIS A 257 -15.75 -6.43 4.25
CA HIS A 257 -15.96 -4.98 4.11
C HIS A 257 -15.29 -4.41 2.86
N LYS A 258 -15.50 -5.06 1.70
CA LYS A 258 -14.94 -4.58 0.42
C LYS A 258 -15.50 -3.21 0.01
N GLU A 259 -16.69 -2.86 0.50
CA GLU A 259 -17.35 -1.56 0.31
C GLU A 259 -16.61 -0.39 0.94
N LEU A 260 -15.74 -0.61 1.92
CA LEU A 260 -14.90 0.43 2.51
C LEU A 260 -13.92 1.03 1.50
N ARG A 261 -13.75 0.38 0.36
CA ARG A 261 -12.89 0.83 -0.72
C ARG A 261 -13.74 1.17 -1.94
N THR A 262 -13.84 2.46 -2.23
CA THR A 262 -14.66 2.96 -3.35
C THR A 262 -13.85 3.14 -4.63
N ASP A 263 -12.52 3.08 -4.55
CA ASP A 263 -11.57 3.39 -5.63
C ASP A 263 -11.75 4.80 -6.26
N GLN A 264 -12.42 5.70 -5.53
CA GLN A 264 -12.66 7.08 -5.93
C GLN A 264 -12.06 8.04 -4.87
N PRO A 265 -10.77 8.38 -4.98
CA PRO A 265 -10.15 9.30 -4.03
C PRO A 265 -10.90 10.61 -3.90
N GLY A 266 -11.21 11.01 -2.66
CA GLY A 266 -12.03 12.19 -2.35
C GLY A 266 -11.25 13.51 -2.28
N GLY A 267 -9.94 13.48 -2.47
CA GLY A 267 -9.08 14.67 -2.36
C GLY A 267 -9.32 15.71 -3.45
N ARG A 268 -9.12 16.99 -3.10
CA ARG A 268 -9.13 18.14 -4.03
C ARG A 268 -7.75 18.46 -4.60
N LEU A 269 -6.68 17.81 -4.13
CA LEU A 269 -5.33 17.83 -4.68
C LEU A 269 -5.15 16.62 -5.57
N ALA A 270 -4.66 16.81 -6.79
CA ALA A 270 -4.15 15.72 -7.62
C ALA A 270 -2.63 15.80 -7.70
N VAL A 271 -1.97 14.68 -7.49
CA VAL A 271 -0.53 14.51 -7.73
C VAL A 271 -0.36 13.81 -9.07
N MET A 272 0.40 14.42 -9.97
CA MET A 272 0.59 13.93 -11.34
C MET A 272 2.06 13.66 -11.61
N SER A 273 2.36 12.44 -12.05
CA SER A 273 3.71 12.00 -12.42
C SER A 273 3.65 10.83 -13.40
N ASP A 274 4.78 10.53 -14.04
CA ASP A 274 4.97 9.22 -14.67
C ASP A 274 5.33 8.12 -13.67
N PHE A 275 5.69 8.53 -12.45
CA PHE A 275 6.10 7.64 -11.35
C PHE A 275 7.23 6.69 -11.75
N ALA A 276 8.21 7.16 -12.50
CA ALA A 276 9.26 6.31 -13.04
C ALA A 276 10.62 7.00 -13.05
N GLY A 277 11.69 6.19 -13.10
CA GLY A 277 13.05 6.67 -13.21
C GLY A 277 13.39 7.72 -12.15
N PRO A 278 13.92 8.91 -12.55
CA PRO A 278 14.34 9.94 -11.60
C PRO A 278 13.19 10.66 -10.89
N ASN A 279 11.94 10.40 -11.30
CA ASN A 279 10.74 10.98 -10.66
C ASN A 279 10.21 10.08 -9.53
N TRP A 280 10.66 8.82 -9.45
CA TRP A 280 10.15 7.85 -8.47
C TRP A 280 10.41 8.29 -7.03
N ASP A 281 11.68 8.51 -6.68
CA ASP A 281 12.06 8.78 -5.28
C ASP A 281 11.35 10.04 -4.74
N THR A 282 11.33 11.11 -5.54
CA THR A 282 10.62 12.35 -5.17
C THR A 282 9.11 12.11 -5.01
N ALA A 283 8.50 11.38 -5.93
CA ALA A 283 7.06 11.11 -5.88
C ALA A 283 6.70 10.22 -4.68
N GLU A 284 7.48 9.18 -4.39
CA GLU A 284 7.26 8.29 -3.26
C GLU A 284 7.33 9.06 -1.93
N GLU A 285 8.36 9.88 -1.76
CA GLU A 285 8.57 10.67 -0.55
C GLU A 285 7.44 11.68 -0.31
N GLU A 286 7.09 12.47 -1.32
CA GLU A 286 6.02 13.46 -1.21
C GLU A 286 4.65 12.81 -1.00
N ILE A 287 4.34 11.70 -1.67
CA ILE A 287 3.09 10.96 -1.49
C ILE A 287 3.01 10.33 -0.09
N ASN A 288 4.14 9.90 0.49
CA ASN A 288 4.18 9.44 1.89
C ASN A 288 3.86 10.57 2.88
N LEU A 289 4.31 11.81 2.59
CA LEU A 289 4.14 12.96 3.48
C LEU A 289 2.77 13.63 3.37
N LEU A 290 2.08 13.54 2.24
CA LEU A 290 0.74 14.14 2.06
C LEU A 290 -0.27 13.73 3.15
N PRO A 291 -0.48 12.43 3.46
CA PRO A 291 -1.39 12.04 4.53
C PRO A 291 -0.86 12.42 5.93
N ARG A 292 0.46 12.55 6.10
CA ARG A 292 1.08 13.03 7.35
C ARG A 292 0.74 14.49 7.61
N LEU A 293 0.69 15.31 6.57
CA LEU A 293 0.25 16.69 6.62
C LEU A 293 -1.27 16.85 6.42
N ARG A 294 -2.01 15.72 6.42
CA ARG A 294 -3.48 15.70 6.43
C ARG A 294 -4.12 16.27 5.17
N LEU A 295 -3.44 16.10 4.04
CA LEU A 295 -3.93 16.47 2.72
C LEU A 295 -4.55 15.26 2.02
N PRO A 296 -5.88 15.16 1.87
CA PRO A 296 -6.48 14.17 1.00
C PRO A 296 -6.12 14.47 -0.45
N PHE A 297 -5.68 13.45 -1.17
CA PHE A 297 -5.20 13.59 -2.54
C PHE A 297 -5.65 12.44 -3.43
N ARG A 298 -5.45 12.59 -4.73
CA ARG A 298 -5.58 11.54 -5.73
C ARG A 298 -4.35 11.50 -6.64
N LEU A 299 -4.00 10.33 -7.15
CA LEU A 299 -2.90 10.18 -8.10
C LEU A 299 -3.43 10.15 -9.54
N ILE A 300 -2.71 10.79 -10.43
CA ILE A 300 -2.96 10.75 -11.87
C ILE A 300 -1.66 10.33 -12.56
N ALA A 301 -1.59 9.11 -13.06
CA ALA A 301 -0.47 8.71 -13.89
C ALA A 301 -0.44 9.58 -15.16
N ARG A 302 0.72 10.15 -15.51
CA ARG A 302 0.90 11.02 -16.69
C ARG A 302 0.40 10.36 -17.99
N SER A 303 0.60 9.07 -18.14
CA SER A 303 0.09 8.29 -19.28
C SER A 303 -1.44 8.30 -19.41
N ARG A 304 -2.17 8.60 -18.33
CA ARG A 304 -3.65 8.66 -18.28
C ARG A 304 -4.18 10.10 -18.19
N ALA A 305 -3.29 11.09 -18.13
CA ALA A 305 -3.65 12.49 -17.92
C ALA A 305 -4.56 13.05 -19.02
N ALA A 306 -4.44 12.57 -20.26
CA ALA A 306 -5.31 12.98 -21.37
C ALA A 306 -6.80 12.71 -21.10
N ALA A 307 -7.11 11.52 -20.57
CA ALA A 307 -8.48 11.09 -20.25
C ALA A 307 -8.96 11.52 -18.85
N ALA A 308 -8.04 11.95 -17.96
CA ALA A 308 -8.38 12.31 -16.59
C ALA A 308 -9.26 13.57 -16.53
N SER A 309 -10.30 13.53 -15.69
CA SER A 309 -11.10 14.72 -15.36
C SER A 309 -10.45 15.51 -14.23
N PHE A 310 -10.38 16.83 -14.39
CA PHE A 310 -9.91 17.76 -13.35
C PHE A 310 -11.08 18.41 -12.59
N ALA A 311 -12.32 17.98 -12.85
CA ALA A 311 -13.49 18.49 -12.15
C ALA A 311 -13.39 18.24 -10.63
N GLY A 312 -13.75 19.24 -9.84
CA GLY A 312 -13.70 19.20 -8.38
C GLY A 312 -12.31 19.32 -7.77
N LEU A 313 -11.25 19.40 -8.57
CA LEU A 313 -9.90 19.70 -8.07
C LEU A 313 -9.77 21.19 -7.74
N GLN A 314 -9.08 21.47 -6.64
CA GLN A 314 -8.58 22.80 -6.28
C GLN A 314 -7.15 23.00 -6.78
N ALA A 315 -6.34 21.92 -6.73
CA ALA A 315 -4.94 21.98 -7.10
C ALA A 315 -4.48 20.73 -7.86
N ILE A 316 -3.48 20.94 -8.71
CA ILE A 316 -2.71 19.87 -9.34
C ILE A 316 -1.23 20.10 -9.01
N PHE A 317 -0.57 19.08 -8.48
CA PHE A 317 0.86 19.06 -8.24
C PHE A 317 1.52 18.16 -9.30
N TYR A 318 2.19 18.77 -10.26
CA TYR A 318 2.96 18.11 -11.30
C TYR A 318 4.39 17.95 -10.80
N ILE A 319 4.79 16.71 -10.46
CA ILE A 319 6.06 16.43 -9.77
C ILE A 319 7.22 16.22 -10.77
N ASP A 320 6.93 15.70 -11.99
CA ASP A 320 7.99 15.30 -12.93
C ASP A 320 8.97 16.44 -13.21
N LYS A 321 10.26 16.11 -13.20
CA LYS A 321 11.35 17.06 -13.48
C LYS A 321 11.31 17.57 -14.90
N GLU A 322 10.83 16.74 -15.85
CA GLU A 322 10.66 17.09 -17.25
C GLU A 322 9.32 17.79 -17.47
N ALA A 323 9.34 18.78 -18.35
CA ALA A 323 8.12 19.44 -18.78
C ALA A 323 7.18 18.45 -19.48
N PRO A 324 5.85 18.60 -19.29
CA PRO A 324 4.87 17.81 -20.03
C PRO A 324 4.91 18.15 -21.52
N ASP A 325 4.39 17.25 -22.36
CA ASP A 325 4.16 17.56 -23.75
C ASP A 325 3.19 18.75 -23.95
N ALA A 326 3.13 19.30 -25.15
CA ALA A 326 2.34 20.50 -25.45
C ALA A 326 0.84 20.32 -25.17
N ALA A 327 0.29 19.14 -25.40
CA ALA A 327 -1.14 18.84 -25.19
C ALA A 327 -1.47 18.81 -23.68
N LEU A 328 -0.68 18.11 -22.89
CA LEU A 328 -0.84 18.05 -21.45
C LEU A 328 -0.57 19.42 -20.82
N ARG A 329 0.47 20.13 -21.25
CA ARG A 329 0.74 21.50 -20.80
C ARG A 329 -0.49 22.42 -21.01
N LYS A 330 -1.05 22.40 -22.22
CA LYS A 330 -2.25 23.18 -22.56
C LYS A 330 -3.42 22.85 -21.62
N LYS A 331 -3.63 21.56 -21.32
CA LYS A 331 -4.67 21.09 -20.40
C LYS A 331 -4.45 21.58 -18.97
N LEU A 332 -3.20 21.49 -18.46
CA LEU A 332 -2.81 21.97 -17.13
C LEU A 332 -2.96 23.48 -17.01
N MET A 333 -2.52 24.25 -18.01
CA MET A 333 -2.66 25.70 -18.03
C MET A 333 -4.11 26.16 -18.15
N ALA A 334 -4.95 25.41 -18.87
CA ALA A 334 -6.40 25.68 -18.90
C ALA A 334 -7.04 25.47 -17.52
N PHE A 335 -6.63 24.45 -16.78
CA PHE A 335 -7.07 24.21 -15.39
C PHE A 335 -6.68 25.41 -14.49
N ALA A 336 -5.42 25.83 -14.54
CA ALA A 336 -4.95 26.99 -13.78
C ALA A 336 -5.75 28.25 -14.16
N SER A 337 -5.90 28.53 -15.46
CA SER A 337 -6.63 29.71 -15.95
C SER A 337 -8.11 29.74 -15.54
N ALA A 338 -8.72 28.57 -15.34
CA ALA A 338 -10.11 28.44 -14.88
C ALA A 338 -10.30 28.69 -13.37
N GLY A 339 -9.23 28.82 -12.60
CA GLY A 339 -9.28 29.09 -11.16
C GLY A 339 -8.55 28.08 -10.28
N GLY A 340 -7.93 27.07 -10.87
CA GLY A 340 -7.12 26.08 -10.16
C GLY A 340 -5.74 26.59 -9.75
N ILE A 341 -5.07 25.87 -8.88
CA ILE A 341 -3.67 26.08 -8.51
C ILE A 341 -2.84 24.98 -9.15
N LEU A 342 -1.86 25.35 -9.98
CA LEU A 342 -0.95 24.41 -10.61
C LEU A 342 0.44 24.56 -9.98
N PHE A 343 0.91 23.54 -9.25
CA PHE A 343 2.26 23.46 -8.73
C PHE A 343 3.15 22.76 -9.76
N VAL A 344 4.31 23.33 -10.04
CA VAL A 344 5.24 22.85 -11.08
C VAL A 344 6.69 22.95 -10.61
N PRO A 345 7.60 22.11 -11.14
CA PRO A 345 9.02 22.16 -10.80
C PRO A 345 9.69 23.47 -11.24
N SER A 346 10.89 23.73 -10.72
CA SER A 346 11.72 24.91 -11.03
C SER A 346 12.04 25.04 -12.53
N LYS A 347 12.20 23.91 -13.22
CA LYS A 347 12.51 23.87 -14.67
C LYS A 347 11.27 23.95 -15.58
N TRP A 348 10.13 24.41 -15.04
CA TRP A 348 8.96 24.64 -15.89
C TRP A 348 9.28 25.70 -16.95
N PRO A 349 9.20 25.38 -18.25
CA PRO A 349 9.65 26.28 -19.29
C PRO A 349 8.71 27.49 -19.46
N ASN A 350 9.28 28.68 -19.52
CA ASN A 350 8.56 29.95 -19.76
C ASN A 350 7.25 30.07 -18.93
N PRO A 351 7.35 30.21 -17.59
CA PRO A 351 6.19 30.27 -16.74
C PRO A 351 5.26 31.45 -17.11
N GLU A 352 4.01 31.13 -17.36
CA GLU A 352 3.00 32.08 -17.80
C GLU A 352 2.52 33.00 -16.67
N GLY A 353 2.07 34.21 -17.06
CA GLY A 353 1.45 35.19 -16.18
C GLY A 353 2.44 36.07 -15.42
N PRO A 354 2.00 37.23 -14.92
CA PRO A 354 2.81 38.11 -14.06
C PRO A 354 3.07 37.46 -12.70
N ALA A 355 4.23 37.76 -12.12
CA ALA A 355 4.52 37.39 -10.74
C ALA A 355 3.44 38.04 -9.82
N ALA A 356 2.91 37.26 -8.90
CA ALA A 356 2.01 37.79 -7.87
C ALA A 356 2.83 38.70 -6.92
N PRO A 357 2.21 39.74 -6.32
CA PRO A 357 2.87 40.49 -5.26
C PRO A 357 3.31 39.50 -4.17
N ALA A 358 4.46 39.79 -3.58
CA ALA A 358 5.23 38.89 -2.70
C ALA A 358 4.38 38.18 -1.62
N GLU A 359 3.79 37.04 -1.97
CA GLU A 359 3.35 36.07 -0.99
C GLU A 359 4.62 35.29 -0.56
N ALA A 360 4.93 35.34 0.71
CA ALA A 360 6.15 34.75 1.27
C ALA A 360 5.99 33.24 1.50
N TYR A 361 5.86 32.45 0.44
CA TYR A 361 5.97 31.01 0.52
C TYR A 361 7.44 30.58 0.44
N LEU A 362 7.80 29.54 1.19
CA LEU A 362 9.19 29.10 1.31
C LEU A 362 9.71 28.66 -0.06
N LEU A 363 9.05 27.70 -0.69
CA LEU A 363 9.55 27.03 -1.89
C LEU A 363 8.89 27.48 -3.19
N PHE A 364 7.70 28.09 -3.14
CA PHE A 364 6.98 28.43 -4.38
C PHE A 364 6.94 29.92 -4.68
N GLY A 365 7.28 30.27 -5.92
CA GLY A 365 7.01 31.59 -6.50
C GLY A 365 5.66 31.58 -7.21
N MET A 366 4.76 32.50 -6.80
CA MET A 366 3.39 32.55 -7.32
C MET A 366 3.28 33.44 -8.55
N ARG A 367 2.49 33.00 -9.54
CA ARG A 367 2.12 33.78 -10.73
C ARG A 367 0.61 33.72 -10.94
N THR A 368 0.03 34.83 -11.40
CA THR A 368 -1.41 34.88 -11.71
C THR A 368 -1.65 34.40 -13.15
N VAL A 369 -2.55 33.42 -13.31
CA VAL A 369 -2.92 32.86 -14.61
C VAL A 369 -4.43 32.82 -14.72
N GLY A 370 -5.02 33.73 -15.50
CA GLY A 370 -6.47 33.85 -15.62
C GLY A 370 -7.12 34.08 -14.26
N LYS A 371 -8.01 33.17 -13.83
CA LYS A 371 -8.69 33.22 -12.52
C LYS A 371 -7.93 32.47 -11.41
N GLY A 372 -6.89 31.74 -11.74
CA GLY A 372 -6.14 30.90 -10.80
C GLY A 372 -4.65 31.24 -10.74
N ARG A 373 -3.85 30.27 -10.35
CA ARG A 373 -2.43 30.49 -10.00
C ARG A 373 -1.53 29.40 -10.54
N LEU A 374 -0.32 29.81 -10.92
CA LEU A 374 0.81 28.91 -11.20
C LEU A 374 1.84 29.11 -10.09
N ALA A 375 2.14 28.05 -9.36
CA ALA A 375 3.13 27.99 -8.29
C ALA A 375 4.39 27.30 -8.84
N VAL A 376 5.45 28.03 -9.08
CA VAL A 376 6.71 27.51 -9.63
C VAL A 376 7.68 27.30 -8.48
N CYS A 377 8.19 26.09 -8.34
CA CYS A 377 9.21 25.79 -7.34
C CYS A 377 10.47 26.62 -7.61
N LYS A 378 11.11 27.11 -6.53
CA LYS A 378 12.33 27.93 -6.62
C LYS A 378 13.59 27.06 -6.66
N GLU A 379 13.50 25.81 -6.25
CA GLU A 379 14.62 24.89 -6.08
C GLU A 379 14.50 23.68 -7.00
N ASP A 380 15.64 23.18 -7.47
CA ASP A 380 15.69 21.99 -8.35
C ASP A 380 15.48 20.67 -7.58
N GLN A 381 15.81 20.67 -6.31
CA GLN A 381 15.65 19.52 -5.39
C GLN A 381 15.20 20.03 -4.03
N PRO A 382 13.92 20.43 -3.92
CA PRO A 382 13.37 20.90 -2.65
C PRO A 382 13.25 19.76 -1.64
N ASP A 383 13.29 20.08 -0.35
CA ASP A 383 12.91 19.16 0.71
C ASP A 383 11.43 18.77 0.55
N ALA A 384 11.14 17.47 0.62
CA ALA A 384 9.79 16.96 0.38
C ALA A 384 8.80 17.40 1.46
N TYR A 385 9.22 17.49 2.73
CA TYR A 385 8.36 17.96 3.80
C TYR A 385 8.00 19.43 3.62
N ASP A 386 8.99 20.28 3.32
CA ASP A 386 8.79 21.71 3.06
C ASP A 386 7.91 21.93 1.83
N THR A 387 8.07 21.09 0.79
CA THR A 387 7.22 21.11 -0.41
C THR A 387 5.76 20.86 -0.06
N VAL A 388 5.47 19.79 0.66
CA VAL A 388 4.10 19.44 1.02
C VAL A 388 3.50 20.44 2.01
N ALA A 389 4.31 20.97 2.95
CA ALA A 389 3.89 22.01 3.88
C ALA A 389 3.53 23.31 3.16
N ASP A 390 4.32 23.74 2.17
CA ASP A 390 4.00 24.93 1.36
C ASP A 390 2.74 24.70 0.50
N ILE A 391 2.57 23.52 -0.09
CA ILE A 391 1.33 23.15 -0.81
C ILE A 391 0.13 23.29 0.11
N GLN A 392 0.19 22.79 1.34
CA GLN A 392 -0.87 22.92 2.34
C GLN A 392 -1.17 24.40 2.65
N ASN A 393 -0.15 25.21 2.86
CA ASN A 393 -0.28 26.64 3.12
C ASN A 393 -0.91 27.40 1.94
N ILE A 394 -0.47 27.11 0.71
CA ILE A 394 -0.98 27.76 -0.51
C ILE A 394 -2.44 27.36 -0.79
N MET A 395 -2.80 26.09 -0.55
CA MET A 395 -4.19 25.64 -0.67
C MET A 395 -5.10 26.25 0.40
N SER A 396 -4.53 26.74 1.49
CA SER A 396 -5.20 27.32 2.65
C SER A 396 -6.06 26.34 3.46
N HIS A 397 -5.84 26.32 4.76
CA HIS A 397 -6.62 25.51 5.71
C HIS A 397 -8.14 25.78 5.70
N ARG A 398 -8.57 26.94 5.20
CA ARG A 398 -10.00 27.22 5.02
C ARG A 398 -10.70 26.27 4.06
N ASN A 399 -9.91 25.60 3.21
CA ASN A 399 -10.40 24.67 2.19
C ASN A 399 -10.23 23.21 2.57
N ASP A 400 -9.68 22.90 3.75
CA ASP A 400 -9.52 21.53 4.21
C ASP A 400 -10.87 20.82 4.25
N LEU A 401 -10.94 19.67 3.59
CA LEU A 401 -12.10 18.78 3.63
C LEU A 401 -12.19 18.06 4.96
N LEU A 402 -11.04 17.65 5.46
CA LEU A 402 -10.86 16.84 6.64
C LEU A 402 -9.65 17.33 7.42
N ARG A 403 -9.73 17.25 8.76
CA ARG A 403 -8.59 17.43 9.65
C ARG A 403 -8.60 16.34 10.71
N LEU A 404 -7.43 15.79 11.00
CA LEU A 404 -7.25 14.78 12.03
C LEU A 404 -6.45 15.40 13.19
N TYR A 405 -6.96 15.27 14.40
CA TYR A 405 -6.32 15.73 15.64
C TYR A 405 -6.08 14.56 16.59
N ASN A 406 -5.15 14.73 17.53
CA ASN A 406 -4.82 13.77 18.59
C ASN A 406 -4.33 12.40 18.07
N ALA A 407 -3.78 12.35 16.86
CA ALA A 407 -3.33 11.11 16.22
C ALA A 407 -1.98 11.31 15.51
N PRO A 408 -0.89 11.58 16.26
CA PRO A 408 0.41 11.98 15.69
C PRO A 408 1.07 10.89 14.84
N SER A 409 0.81 9.62 15.15
CA SER A 409 1.39 8.48 14.42
C SER A 409 0.42 7.85 13.42
N SER A 410 -0.61 8.60 13.01
CA SER A 410 -1.64 8.07 12.13
C SER A 410 -1.64 8.74 10.76
N ASN A 411 -1.99 7.95 9.76
CA ASN A 411 -2.35 8.40 8.42
C ASN A 411 -3.82 8.13 8.17
N PHE A 412 -4.42 8.88 7.25
CA PHE A 412 -5.77 8.57 6.77
C PHE A 412 -5.86 8.66 5.25
N LEU A 413 -6.77 7.89 4.70
CA LEU A 413 -7.20 7.94 3.31
C LEU A 413 -8.65 8.38 3.27
N TYR A 414 -9.00 9.18 2.29
CA TYR A 414 -10.38 9.60 2.08
C TYR A 414 -10.82 9.27 0.66
N GLU A 415 -11.89 8.51 0.58
CA GLU A 415 -12.52 8.11 -0.68
C GLU A 415 -14.00 8.52 -0.69
N THR A 416 -14.59 8.65 -1.87
CA THR A 416 -16.00 8.98 -2.04
C THR A 416 -16.66 8.06 -3.03
N SER A 417 -17.97 7.81 -2.93
CA SER A 417 -18.72 7.17 -4.00
C SER A 417 -18.72 8.05 -5.27
N ALA A 418 -18.94 7.45 -6.43
CA ALA A 418 -18.96 8.16 -7.72
C ALA A 418 -19.98 9.31 -7.76
N GLN A 419 -21.09 9.20 -7.01
CA GLN A 419 -22.10 10.25 -6.89
C GLN A 419 -21.83 11.22 -5.73
N GLY A 420 -20.75 11.03 -4.98
CA GLY A 420 -20.39 11.84 -3.81
C GLY A 420 -21.38 11.74 -2.63
N LYS A 421 -22.26 10.73 -2.62
CA LYS A 421 -23.26 10.53 -1.56
C LYS A 421 -22.69 9.87 -0.31
N GLN A 422 -21.64 9.11 -0.47
CA GLN A 422 -20.94 8.40 0.60
C GLN A 422 -19.49 8.82 0.62
N GLY A 423 -18.91 8.88 1.81
CA GLY A 423 -17.49 9.05 2.03
C GLY A 423 -16.98 7.94 2.93
N VAL A 424 -15.74 7.53 2.74
CA VAL A 424 -15.04 6.59 3.62
C VAL A 424 -13.71 7.22 4.02
N ILE A 425 -13.47 7.29 5.33
CA ILE A 425 -12.17 7.70 5.87
C ILE A 425 -11.54 6.46 6.51
N GLN A 426 -10.45 5.97 5.96
CA GLN A 426 -9.68 4.88 6.53
C GLN A 426 -8.54 5.46 7.38
N LEU A 427 -8.51 5.14 8.66
CA LEU A 427 -7.52 5.61 9.64
C LEU A 427 -6.58 4.44 10.01
N LEU A 428 -5.29 4.67 9.87
CA LEU A 428 -4.21 3.74 10.25
C LEU A 428 -3.35 4.36 11.34
N ASN A 429 -3.21 3.67 12.47
CA ASN A 429 -2.34 4.08 13.58
C ASN A 429 -1.07 3.22 13.59
N TYR A 430 0.02 3.77 13.10
CA TYR A 430 1.31 3.06 13.00
C TYR A 430 2.02 2.88 14.34
N SER A 431 1.55 3.54 15.43
CA SER A 431 2.08 3.29 16.77
C SER A 431 1.66 1.94 17.34
N ARG A 432 0.62 1.33 16.80
CA ARG A 432 0.05 0.04 17.25
C ARG A 432 -0.41 0.06 18.71
N ARG A 433 -0.70 1.25 19.24
CA ARG A 433 -1.17 1.48 20.61
C ARG A 433 -2.25 2.53 20.61
N PRO A 434 -3.28 2.39 21.43
CA PRO A 434 -4.24 3.47 21.61
C PRO A 434 -3.53 4.74 22.09
N GLY A 435 -3.88 5.89 21.52
CA GLY A 435 -3.36 7.18 21.96
C GLY A 435 -3.83 7.58 23.36
N GLY A 436 -3.21 8.60 23.94
CA GLY A 436 -3.63 9.20 25.22
C GLY A 436 -5.02 9.82 25.10
N ASP A 437 -5.21 10.68 24.08
CA ASP A 437 -6.49 11.32 23.79
C ASP A 437 -7.21 10.60 22.64
N PRO A 438 -8.56 10.64 22.62
CA PRO A 438 -9.33 10.13 21.51
C PRO A 438 -8.98 10.88 20.21
N PRO A 439 -8.79 10.18 19.07
CA PRO A 439 -8.66 10.83 17.77
C PRO A 439 -9.92 11.63 17.44
N LEU A 440 -9.74 12.79 16.79
CA LEU A 440 -10.83 13.65 16.41
C LEU A 440 -10.69 14.01 14.94
N PHE A 441 -11.76 13.80 14.16
CA PHE A 441 -11.87 14.28 12.79
C PHE A 441 -12.77 15.51 12.71
N TYR A 442 -12.26 16.57 12.11
CA TYR A 442 -13.10 17.62 11.55
C TYR A 442 -13.49 17.26 10.12
N VAL A 443 -14.77 17.38 9.80
CA VAL A 443 -15.33 17.11 8.47
C VAL A 443 -16.06 18.38 8.00
N LYS A 444 -15.62 18.94 6.88
CA LYS A 444 -16.17 20.21 6.36
C LYS A 444 -17.54 20.05 5.72
N GLU A 445 -17.73 18.97 4.98
CA GLU A 445 -18.97 18.74 4.24
C GLU A 445 -20.06 18.18 5.14
N PRO A 446 -21.34 18.54 4.93
CA PRO A 446 -22.43 18.03 5.73
C PRO A 446 -22.72 16.57 5.38
N TYR A 447 -22.67 15.72 6.39
CA TYR A 447 -23.12 14.33 6.36
C TYR A 447 -24.25 14.14 7.39
N LYS A 448 -25.15 13.19 7.13
CA LYS A 448 -26.29 12.87 8.01
C LYS A 448 -25.94 11.84 9.06
N SER A 449 -25.12 10.87 8.69
CA SER A 449 -24.67 9.81 9.56
C SER A 449 -23.18 9.53 9.42
N ALA A 450 -22.59 9.05 10.48
CA ALA A 450 -21.22 8.57 10.53
C ALA A 450 -21.16 7.29 11.37
N ARG A 451 -20.54 6.25 10.83
CA ARG A 451 -20.39 4.95 11.48
C ARG A 451 -18.93 4.51 11.43
N LEU A 452 -18.38 4.08 12.55
CA LEU A 452 -17.03 3.53 12.64
C LEU A 452 -17.11 2.00 12.60
N VAL A 453 -16.36 1.39 11.70
CA VAL A 453 -16.12 -0.06 11.64
C VAL A 453 -14.64 -0.33 11.83
N SER A 454 -14.32 -1.42 12.52
CA SER A 454 -12.94 -1.80 12.84
C SER A 454 -12.87 -3.27 13.24
N PRO A 455 -11.81 -4.02 12.89
CA PRO A 455 -11.59 -5.37 13.42
C PRO A 455 -11.32 -5.38 14.95
N GLU A 456 -11.10 -4.22 15.55
CA GLU A 456 -10.87 -4.05 16.99
C GLU A 456 -12.17 -3.85 17.79
N LEU A 457 -13.30 -3.67 17.10
CA LEU A 457 -14.60 -3.45 17.71
C LEU A 457 -15.49 -4.68 17.56
N ALA A 458 -16.27 -5.00 18.59
CA ALA A 458 -17.23 -6.10 18.52
C ALA A 458 -18.39 -5.83 17.54
N SER A 459 -18.71 -4.56 17.29
CA SER A 459 -19.73 -4.09 16.35
C SER A 459 -19.41 -2.68 15.91
N ALA A 460 -20.01 -2.26 14.79
CA ALA A 460 -19.91 -0.89 14.32
C ALA A 460 -20.43 0.11 15.39
N ALA A 461 -19.74 1.25 15.49
CA ALA A 461 -20.09 2.30 16.46
C ALA A 461 -20.63 3.53 15.70
N GLU A 462 -21.84 3.98 16.06
CA GLU A 462 -22.38 5.23 15.57
C GLU A 462 -21.60 6.42 16.15
N LEU A 463 -21.20 7.35 15.29
CA LEU A 463 -20.49 8.56 15.67
C LEU A 463 -21.43 9.75 15.61
N LYS A 464 -21.30 10.64 16.59
CA LYS A 464 -22.13 11.86 16.66
C LYS A 464 -21.34 13.04 16.10
N PHE A 465 -21.98 13.80 15.21
CA PHE A 465 -21.44 15.08 14.74
C PHE A 465 -21.62 16.16 15.81
N ALA A 466 -20.52 16.84 16.13
CA ALA A 466 -20.51 18.06 16.93
C ALA A 466 -20.33 19.26 16.00
N PRO A 467 -21.41 20.00 15.64
CA PRO A 467 -21.34 21.12 14.71
C PRO A 467 -20.40 22.20 15.22
N GLN A 468 -19.63 22.81 14.29
CA GLN A 468 -18.70 23.90 14.58
C GLN A 468 -19.30 25.25 14.10
N GLU A 469 -19.07 26.31 14.86
CA GLU A 469 -19.56 27.68 14.51
C GLU A 469 -19.04 28.18 13.16
N THR A 470 -17.82 27.76 12.78
CA THR A 470 -17.20 28.11 11.50
C THR A 470 -17.65 27.23 10.33
N GLY A 471 -18.63 26.37 10.55
CA GLY A 471 -19.12 25.35 9.60
C GLY A 471 -18.36 24.04 9.70
N GLY A 472 -18.98 22.98 9.20
CA GLY A 472 -18.51 21.61 9.36
C GLY A 472 -18.86 21.03 10.73
N ALA A 473 -18.32 19.86 11.04
CA ALA A 473 -18.55 19.18 12.31
C ALA A 473 -17.35 18.34 12.74
N GLU A 474 -17.27 18.08 14.01
CA GLU A 474 -16.27 17.19 14.61
C GLU A 474 -16.87 15.83 14.95
N LEU A 475 -16.05 14.79 14.78
CA LEU A 475 -16.32 13.41 15.13
C LEU A 475 -15.24 12.92 16.10
N VAL A 476 -15.63 12.55 17.30
CA VAL A 476 -14.72 11.94 18.28
C VAL A 476 -14.75 10.43 18.10
N LEU A 477 -13.58 9.83 17.90
CA LEU A 477 -13.45 8.39 17.69
C LEU A 477 -13.11 7.64 18.97
N PRO A 478 -13.51 6.39 19.12
CA PRO A 478 -12.91 5.49 20.10
C PRO A 478 -11.39 5.39 19.88
N ARG A 479 -10.67 5.07 20.93
CA ARG A 479 -9.21 4.82 20.84
C ARG A 479 -8.98 3.47 20.19
N LEU A 480 -8.41 3.47 18.99
CA LEU A 480 -8.03 2.27 18.25
C LEU A 480 -6.52 2.07 18.31
N ALA A 481 -6.08 0.83 18.43
CA ALA A 481 -4.65 0.50 18.42
C ALA A 481 -4.08 0.58 17.00
N VAL A 482 -4.82 0.15 15.98
CA VAL A 482 -4.30 -0.02 14.61
C VAL A 482 -5.19 0.59 13.54
N TYR A 483 -6.45 0.19 13.44
CA TYR A 483 -7.25 0.52 12.25
C TYR A 483 -8.72 0.78 12.55
N GLY A 484 -9.29 1.76 11.84
CA GLY A 484 -10.72 1.99 11.76
C GLY A 484 -11.12 2.70 10.47
N ALA A 485 -12.31 2.39 9.98
CA ALA A 485 -12.90 3.10 8.85
C ALA A 485 -14.18 3.81 9.28
N ILE A 486 -14.30 5.08 8.89
CA ILE A 486 -15.49 5.90 9.12
C ILE A 486 -16.28 5.95 7.83
N GLU A 487 -17.47 5.39 7.85
CA GLU A 487 -18.43 5.50 6.76
C GLU A 487 -19.30 6.75 6.99
N LEU A 488 -19.39 7.61 5.97
CA LEU A 488 -20.10 8.87 5.99
C LEU A 488 -21.22 8.85 4.95
N GLU A 489 -22.47 9.21 5.32
CA GLU A 489 -23.61 9.30 4.41
C GLU A 489 -24.19 10.71 4.37
N ARG A 490 -24.56 11.18 3.17
CA ARG A 490 -25.20 12.50 2.93
C ARG A 490 -26.71 12.43 2.93
#